data_5d3d5fc61a9ece9bda34714c6a7ae907
#
_entry.id   5d3d5fc61a9ece9bda34714c6a7ae907
#
_cell.length_a   1.000
_cell.length_b   1.000
_cell.length_c   1.000
_cell.angle_alpha   90.00
_cell.angle_beta   90.00
_cell.angle_gamma   90.00
#
_symmetry.space_group_name_H-M   'P 1'
#
loop_
_entity.id
_entity.type
_entity.pdbx_description
1 polymer ?
#
loop_
_entity_poly.entity_id
_entity_poly.type
_entity_poly.pdbx_seq_one_letter_code
_entity_poly.pdbx_strand_id
1 'polypeptide(L)'
;MNGSQRYYQRYHFFIACLLPTFYITAQEHHALEGRWDLEVEFEGKTQPSWLEVRHSGHATYVGQFVFAFGSARPISEVMIEDNNFSFSIPRQWEPKGEDMKFKGTIENDVLQGTMIYTDGSTVKWTGTRAPELSHLVNPIETTPYQLFNKNNLNGWHVDRYTNQWLVEDGILRSPMSGANLISDKKFKDFKLVVEFRIPEGSNSGIFLRGRYEVQIADNYGLPVSDIYFGGVYGFLEPNENAAKPAGEWQKYEITLIGRRVTIMANGKTIINDQNIPGITGGALDSKEGESGPVMLQGDHGPVEFKQITISSISGSSSEN
;
A
#
# COMPACT_ATOMS: atom_id res chain seq x y z
N MET A 1 63.89 63.93 48.26
CA MET A 1 62.51 63.55 48.46
C MET A 1 62.15 62.61 47.35
N ASN A 2 62.09 61.31 47.68
CA ASN A 2 61.93 60.22 46.70
C ASN A 2 60.46 59.96 46.39
N GLY A 3 60.09 60.02 45.12
CA GLY A 3 58.80 59.60 44.63
C GLY A 3 58.94 58.32 43.84
N SER A 4 58.51 57.20 44.40
CA SER A 4 58.51 55.88 43.74
C SER A 4 57.31 55.72 42.82
N GLN A 5 57.59 55.60 41.55
CA GLN A 5 56.54 55.18 40.56
C GLN A 5 56.38 53.68 40.60
N ARG A 6 55.14 53.23 40.87
CA ARG A 6 54.73 51.79 40.73
C ARG A 6 54.25 51.57 39.32
N TYR A 7 54.90 50.66 38.56
CA TYR A 7 54.45 50.14 37.31
C TYR A 7 53.40 49.02 37.54
N TYR A 8 52.20 49.23 37.07
CA TYR A 8 51.20 48.16 37.00
C TYR A 8 51.37 47.43 35.69
N GLN A 9 51.81 46.14 35.70
CA GLN A 9 51.83 45.25 34.59
C GLN A 9 50.40 44.69 34.42
N ARG A 10 49.73 45.00 33.29
CA ARG A 10 48.47 44.42 32.89
C ARG A 10 48.75 43.10 32.15
N TYR A 11 48.38 41.97 32.77
CA TYR A 11 48.35 40.68 32.10
C TYR A 11 47.03 40.56 31.29
N HIS A 12 47.12 40.45 29.97
CA HIS A 12 45.99 40.11 29.10
C HIS A 12 45.92 38.61 29.03
N PHE A 13 44.90 38.02 29.66
CA PHE A 13 44.53 36.62 29.46
C PHE A 13 43.75 36.51 28.16
N PHE A 14 44.34 35.93 27.13
CA PHE A 14 43.60 35.45 25.95
C PHE A 14 42.94 34.12 26.29
N ILE A 15 41.62 34.14 26.49
CA ILE A 15 40.83 32.93 26.57
C ILE A 15 40.57 32.51 25.12
N ALA A 16 41.30 31.51 24.63
CA ALA A 16 40.97 30.84 23.38
C ALA A 16 39.73 29.99 23.59
N CYS A 17 38.56 30.48 23.12
CA CYS A 17 37.34 29.65 23.02
C CYS A 17 37.54 28.59 21.92
N LEU A 18 37.90 27.38 22.32
CA LEU A 18 37.79 26.19 21.45
C LEU A 18 36.31 25.86 21.26
N LEU A 19 35.73 26.32 20.15
CA LEU A 19 34.41 25.86 19.72
C LEU A 19 34.54 24.39 19.26
N PRO A 20 33.78 23.47 19.82
CA PRO A 20 33.78 22.10 19.31
C PRO A 20 33.23 22.14 17.89
N THR A 21 34.01 21.72 16.92
CA THR A 21 33.57 21.46 15.54
C THR A 21 32.73 20.17 15.59
N PHE A 22 31.40 20.30 15.59
CA PHE A 22 30.52 19.19 15.34
C PHE A 22 30.65 18.81 13.86
N TYR A 23 31.35 17.75 13.60
CA TYR A 23 31.25 17.10 12.30
C TYR A 23 29.84 16.47 12.20
N ILE A 24 28.94 17.11 11.47
CA ILE A 24 27.71 16.48 11.01
C ILE A 24 28.19 15.51 9.92
N THR A 25 28.45 14.27 10.30
CA THR A 25 28.55 13.18 9.33
C THR A 25 27.16 13.02 8.73
N ALA A 26 27.03 13.30 7.44
CA ALA A 26 25.83 12.90 6.71
C ALA A 26 25.66 11.38 6.94
N GLN A 27 24.51 11.01 7.46
CA GLN A 27 24.23 9.60 7.69
C GLN A 27 24.15 8.92 6.33
N GLU A 28 25.07 7.99 6.07
CA GLU A 28 25.03 7.21 4.83
C GLU A 28 23.77 6.33 4.87
N HIS A 29 22.87 6.53 3.91
CA HIS A 29 21.72 5.67 3.71
C HIS A 29 22.18 4.32 3.17
N HIS A 30 21.76 3.24 3.82
CA HIS A 30 22.06 1.89 3.33
C HIS A 30 21.29 1.62 2.03
N ALA A 31 21.91 0.92 1.09
CA ALA A 31 21.29 0.60 -0.21
C ALA A 31 19.96 -0.17 -0.09
N LEU A 32 19.71 -0.85 1.03
CA LEU A 32 18.45 -1.55 1.30
C LEU A 32 17.28 -0.60 1.62
N GLU A 33 17.54 0.62 2.08
CA GLU A 33 16.47 1.56 2.43
C GLU A 33 15.59 1.88 1.22
N GLY A 34 14.29 2.00 1.47
CA GLY A 34 13.27 2.32 0.48
C GLY A 34 12.25 1.21 0.31
N ARG A 35 11.53 1.26 -0.81
CA ARG A 35 10.43 0.35 -1.13
C ARG A 35 10.83 -0.60 -2.25
N TRP A 36 10.34 -1.82 -2.14
CA TRP A 36 10.70 -2.93 -3.01
C TRP A 36 9.46 -3.70 -3.42
N ASP A 37 9.27 -3.84 -4.72
CA ASP A 37 8.29 -4.73 -5.30
C ASP A 37 8.88 -6.14 -5.31
N LEU A 38 8.20 -7.08 -4.66
CA LEU A 38 8.68 -8.46 -4.51
C LEU A 38 7.85 -9.42 -5.35
N GLU A 39 8.51 -10.48 -5.78
CA GLU A 39 7.90 -11.68 -6.33
C GLU A 39 8.29 -12.87 -5.46
N VAL A 40 7.30 -13.60 -4.97
CA VAL A 40 7.46 -14.72 -4.02
C VAL A 40 6.97 -16.01 -4.66
N GLU A 41 7.80 -17.05 -4.66
CA GLU A 41 7.44 -18.38 -5.18
C GLU A 41 6.67 -19.18 -4.11
N PHE A 42 5.36 -19.01 -4.05
CA PHE A 42 4.52 -19.64 -3.04
C PHE A 42 3.48 -20.57 -3.66
N GLU A 43 3.34 -21.80 -3.13
CA GLU A 43 2.41 -22.85 -3.62
C GLU A 43 2.49 -23.09 -5.13
N GLY A 44 3.71 -23.07 -5.69
CA GLY A 44 3.96 -23.31 -7.11
C GLY A 44 3.54 -22.17 -8.05
N LYS A 45 3.30 -20.98 -7.51
CA LYS A 45 2.98 -19.76 -8.26
C LYS A 45 3.87 -18.62 -7.82
N THR A 46 4.17 -17.72 -8.75
CA THR A 46 4.75 -16.42 -8.42
C THR A 46 3.64 -15.51 -7.89
N GLN A 47 3.80 -15.05 -6.66
CA GLN A 47 2.87 -14.16 -5.98
C GLN A 47 3.48 -12.77 -5.79
N PRO A 48 2.75 -11.69 -6.02
CA PRO A 48 3.21 -10.34 -5.72
C PRO A 48 3.29 -10.14 -4.20
N SER A 49 4.29 -9.37 -3.79
CA SER A 49 4.56 -9.04 -2.40
C SER A 49 5.27 -7.69 -2.34
N TRP A 50 5.49 -7.16 -1.16
CA TRP A 50 6.08 -5.84 -1.01
C TRP A 50 6.86 -5.71 0.31
N LEU A 51 7.95 -4.94 0.26
CA LEU A 51 8.79 -4.65 1.41
C LEU A 51 9.15 -3.16 1.44
N GLU A 52 9.05 -2.53 2.61
CA GLU A 52 9.67 -1.25 2.90
C GLU A 52 10.70 -1.42 4.01
N VAL A 53 11.88 -0.85 3.82
CA VAL A 53 12.91 -0.72 4.85
C VAL A 53 13.25 0.75 5.02
N ARG A 54 13.27 1.21 6.26
CA ARG A 54 13.59 2.59 6.60
C ARG A 54 14.45 2.67 7.85
N HIS A 55 15.27 3.68 7.88
CA HIS A 55 16.07 4.01 9.05
C HIS A 55 15.20 4.49 10.21
N SER A 56 15.53 4.09 11.43
CA SER A 56 14.86 4.51 12.66
C SER A 56 15.90 4.81 13.76
N GLY A 57 15.85 6.02 14.30
CA GLY A 57 16.81 6.46 15.31
C GLY A 57 18.21 6.62 14.76
N HIS A 58 19.23 6.11 15.43
CA HIS A 58 20.65 6.31 15.08
C HIS A 58 21.23 5.17 14.22
N ALA A 59 20.87 3.94 14.48
CA ALA A 59 21.52 2.77 13.86
C ALA A 59 20.54 1.59 13.62
N THR A 60 19.24 1.78 13.79
CA THR A 60 18.25 0.72 13.67
C THR A 60 17.50 0.86 12.35
N TYR A 61 17.26 -0.26 11.69
CA TYR A 61 16.39 -0.34 10.53
C TYR A 61 15.10 -1.07 10.91
N VAL A 62 13.99 -0.53 10.49
CA VAL A 62 12.63 -1.07 10.68
C VAL A 62 11.95 -1.15 9.32
N GLY A 63 10.79 -1.79 9.25
CA GLY A 63 10.09 -1.85 7.97
C GLY A 63 8.66 -2.33 8.07
N GLN A 64 8.10 -2.59 6.90
CA GLN A 64 6.81 -3.23 6.72
C GLN A 64 6.90 -4.24 5.58
N PHE A 65 6.13 -5.31 5.68
CA PHE A 65 6.08 -6.36 4.68
C PHE A 65 4.63 -6.74 4.38
N VAL A 66 4.30 -6.84 3.10
CA VAL A 66 3.04 -7.40 2.61
C VAL A 66 3.34 -8.71 1.92
N PHE A 67 2.71 -9.79 2.38
CA PHE A 67 2.78 -11.08 1.70
C PHE A 67 1.77 -11.15 0.54
N ALA A 68 1.67 -12.29 -0.12
CA ALA A 68 0.69 -12.52 -1.19
C ALA A 68 -0.77 -12.24 -0.76
N PHE A 69 -1.04 -12.27 0.53
CA PHE A 69 -2.36 -12.02 1.13
C PHE A 69 -2.20 -11.41 2.54
N GLY A 70 -3.30 -10.83 3.04
CA GLY A 70 -3.34 -10.20 4.34
C GLY A 70 -2.84 -8.75 4.34
N SER A 71 -2.90 -8.11 5.50
CA SER A 71 -2.49 -6.72 5.69
C SER A 71 -0.96 -6.56 5.78
N ALA A 72 -0.49 -5.32 5.67
CA ALA A 72 0.89 -4.98 5.95
C ALA A 72 1.27 -5.34 7.39
N ARG A 73 2.43 -5.95 7.57
CA ARG A 73 2.95 -6.38 8.87
C ARG A 73 4.21 -5.60 9.22
N PRO A 74 4.30 -5.04 10.43
CA PRO A 74 5.48 -4.32 10.85
C PRO A 74 6.68 -5.26 11.04
N ILE A 75 7.85 -4.80 10.64
CA ILE A 75 9.15 -5.39 10.93
C ILE A 75 9.78 -4.54 12.03
N SER A 76 9.94 -5.12 13.22
CA SER A 76 10.48 -4.41 14.39
C SER A 76 11.96 -4.08 14.26
N GLU A 77 12.71 -4.91 13.53
CA GLU A 77 14.14 -4.72 13.29
C GLU A 77 14.58 -5.48 12.02
N VAL A 78 15.36 -4.79 11.18
CA VAL A 78 16.07 -5.38 10.04
C VAL A 78 17.56 -5.39 10.37
N MET A 79 18.13 -6.57 10.53
CA MET A 79 19.57 -6.76 10.73
C MET A 79 20.27 -6.66 9.38
N ILE A 80 21.30 -5.82 9.28
CA ILE A 80 22.07 -5.61 8.05
C ILE A 80 23.53 -5.87 8.34
N GLU A 81 24.17 -6.73 7.53
CA GLU A 81 25.60 -7.02 7.58
C GLU A 81 26.14 -6.97 6.13
N ASP A 82 26.82 -5.90 5.78
CA ASP A 82 27.25 -5.60 4.42
C ASP A 82 26.04 -5.64 3.44
N ASN A 83 26.09 -6.50 2.44
CA ASN A 83 25.00 -6.68 1.48
C ASN A 83 23.93 -7.69 1.93
N ASN A 84 24.10 -8.32 3.09
CA ASN A 84 23.16 -9.30 3.62
C ASN A 84 22.20 -8.63 4.60
N PHE A 85 20.97 -9.11 4.62
CA PHE A 85 19.99 -8.66 5.60
C PHE A 85 19.10 -9.80 6.07
N SER A 86 18.52 -9.63 7.25
CA SER A 86 17.56 -10.58 7.80
C SER A 86 16.56 -9.89 8.71
N PHE A 87 15.36 -10.44 8.80
CA PHE A 87 14.33 -10.02 9.73
C PHE A 87 13.38 -11.16 10.04
N SER A 88 12.55 -10.97 11.06
CA SER A 88 11.46 -11.88 11.42
C SER A 88 10.13 -11.14 11.50
N ILE A 89 9.07 -11.85 11.14
CA ILE A 89 7.71 -11.37 11.25
C ILE A 89 6.91 -12.33 12.11
N PRO A 90 6.38 -11.89 13.26
CA PRO A 90 5.53 -12.71 14.10
C PRO A 90 4.31 -13.23 13.33
N ARG A 91 3.96 -14.47 13.61
CA ARG A 91 2.72 -15.07 13.11
C ARG A 91 1.52 -14.26 13.61
N GLN A 92 0.52 -14.05 12.76
CA GLN A 92 -0.72 -13.34 13.08
C GLN A 92 -1.96 -14.21 12.85
N TRP A 93 -2.29 -14.47 11.59
CA TRP A 93 -3.49 -15.26 11.20
C TRP A 93 -3.16 -16.68 10.77
N GLU A 94 -1.91 -17.00 10.59
CA GLU A 94 -1.50 -18.34 10.25
C GLU A 94 -1.84 -19.31 11.42
N PRO A 95 -2.49 -20.46 11.15
CA PRO A 95 -3.09 -21.27 12.20
C PRO A 95 -2.07 -21.95 13.12
N LYS A 96 -0.89 -22.27 12.62
CA LYS A 96 0.18 -22.99 13.34
C LYS A 96 1.56 -22.58 12.84
N GLY A 97 2.59 -22.87 13.63
CA GLY A 97 3.98 -22.72 13.25
C GLY A 97 4.73 -21.65 14.04
N GLU A 98 5.92 -21.33 13.56
CA GLU A 98 6.81 -20.31 14.11
C GLU A 98 6.66 -18.98 13.36
N ASP A 99 7.39 -17.96 13.82
CA ASP A 99 7.55 -16.70 13.10
C ASP A 99 8.20 -16.93 11.74
N MET A 100 7.79 -16.16 10.74
CA MET A 100 8.45 -16.17 9.44
C MET A 100 9.84 -15.54 9.57
N LYS A 101 10.85 -16.21 9.00
CA LYS A 101 12.25 -15.77 9.05
C LYS A 101 12.76 -15.49 7.65
N PHE A 102 13.16 -14.24 7.40
CA PHE A 102 13.65 -13.78 6.12
C PHE A 102 15.17 -13.64 6.14
N LYS A 103 15.80 -14.03 5.02
CA LYS A 103 17.20 -13.76 4.71
C LYS A 103 17.30 -13.34 3.26
N GLY A 104 18.08 -12.31 2.98
CA GLY A 104 18.27 -11.79 1.64
C GLY A 104 19.61 -11.11 1.45
N THR A 105 19.90 -10.84 0.19
CA THR A 105 21.04 -10.04 -0.26
C THR A 105 20.56 -8.93 -1.17
N ILE A 106 21.29 -7.82 -1.19
CA ILE A 106 21.10 -6.72 -2.13
C ILE A 106 22.32 -6.61 -3.04
N GLU A 107 22.13 -6.69 -4.36
CA GLU A 107 23.17 -6.49 -5.36
C GLU A 107 22.60 -5.73 -6.57
N ASN A 108 23.21 -4.60 -6.92
CA ASN A 108 22.83 -3.80 -8.09
C ASN A 108 21.32 -3.44 -8.12
N ASP A 109 20.76 -2.97 -7.01
CA ASP A 109 19.33 -2.66 -6.84
C ASP A 109 18.37 -3.84 -7.09
N VAL A 110 18.86 -5.06 -6.91
CA VAL A 110 18.06 -6.29 -6.91
C VAL A 110 18.17 -6.97 -5.57
N LEU A 111 17.05 -7.37 -5.02
CA LEU A 111 16.95 -8.23 -3.85
C LEU A 111 16.72 -9.67 -4.26
N GLN A 112 17.35 -10.60 -3.54
CA GLN A 112 17.04 -12.02 -3.65
C GLN A 112 17.18 -12.68 -2.28
N GLY A 113 16.36 -13.68 -2.03
CA GLY A 113 16.44 -14.34 -0.74
C GLY A 113 15.51 -15.52 -0.54
N THR A 114 15.43 -15.92 0.70
CA THR A 114 14.56 -17.00 1.16
C THR A 114 13.79 -16.56 2.39
N MET A 115 12.58 -17.10 2.53
CA MET A 115 11.76 -16.99 3.70
C MET A 115 11.48 -18.41 4.23
N ILE A 116 11.63 -18.63 5.51
CA ILE A 116 11.07 -19.80 6.17
C ILE A 116 9.65 -19.41 6.59
N TYR A 117 8.66 -20.05 5.96
CA TYR A 117 7.25 -19.80 6.26
C TYR A 117 6.86 -20.45 7.60
N THR A 118 5.68 -20.14 8.11
CA THR A 118 5.26 -20.59 9.47
C THR A 118 5.16 -22.10 9.64
N ASP A 119 4.99 -22.86 8.56
CA ASP A 119 4.98 -24.33 8.55
C ASP A 119 6.38 -24.97 8.41
N GLY A 120 7.44 -24.15 8.34
CA GLY A 120 8.83 -24.57 8.15
C GLY A 120 9.25 -24.72 6.69
N SER A 121 8.35 -24.53 5.72
CA SER A 121 8.71 -24.57 4.30
C SER A 121 9.61 -23.41 3.91
N THR A 122 10.50 -23.63 2.94
CA THR A 122 11.38 -22.59 2.41
C THR A 122 10.79 -22.03 1.13
N VAL A 123 10.58 -20.74 1.13
CA VAL A 123 10.02 -19.96 0.02
C VAL A 123 11.11 -19.04 -0.54
N LYS A 124 11.31 -19.05 -1.85
CA LYS A 124 12.22 -18.13 -2.54
C LYS A 124 11.50 -16.85 -2.92
N TRP A 125 12.23 -15.75 -2.96
CA TRP A 125 11.71 -14.47 -3.40
C TRP A 125 12.80 -13.62 -4.05
N THR A 126 12.37 -12.72 -4.92
CA THR A 126 13.19 -11.68 -5.56
C THR A 126 12.51 -10.33 -5.40
N GLY A 127 13.26 -9.25 -5.54
CA GLY A 127 12.71 -7.90 -5.45
C GLY A 127 13.46 -6.91 -6.34
N THR A 128 12.73 -5.93 -6.82
CA THR A 128 13.26 -4.78 -7.54
C THR A 128 12.79 -3.50 -6.86
N ARG A 129 13.49 -2.38 -7.09
CA ARG A 129 13.03 -1.09 -6.56
C ARG A 129 11.60 -0.80 -6.99
N ALA A 130 10.74 -0.50 -6.04
CA ALA A 130 9.42 0.02 -6.35
C ALA A 130 9.58 1.38 -7.08
N PRO A 131 8.86 1.60 -8.19
CA PRO A 131 9.04 2.81 -8.98
C PRO A 131 8.57 4.05 -8.23
N GLU A 132 9.25 5.17 -8.43
CA GLU A 132 8.69 6.48 -8.09
C GLU A 132 7.56 6.80 -9.07
N LEU A 133 6.36 7.04 -8.54
CA LEU A 133 5.19 7.39 -9.35
C LEU A 133 5.00 8.90 -9.34
N SER A 134 5.11 9.52 -10.52
CA SER A 134 4.99 10.98 -10.69
C SER A 134 3.60 11.49 -10.31
N HIS A 135 3.56 12.70 -9.76
CA HIS A 135 2.32 13.47 -9.60
C HIS A 135 1.95 14.17 -10.91
N LEU A 136 0.66 14.28 -11.17
CA LEU A 136 0.19 15.07 -12.30
C LEU A 136 0.05 16.55 -11.91
N VAL A 137 0.51 17.44 -12.78
CA VAL A 137 0.24 18.88 -12.68
C VAL A 137 -0.97 19.18 -13.53
N ASN A 138 -1.93 19.96 -12.98
CA ASN A 138 -3.18 20.31 -13.64
C ASN A 138 -3.92 19.09 -14.22
N PRO A 139 -4.34 18.14 -13.36
CA PRO A 139 -5.00 16.93 -13.81
C PRO A 139 -6.31 17.27 -14.55
N ILE A 140 -6.51 16.62 -15.70
CA ILE A 140 -7.72 16.77 -16.53
C ILE A 140 -8.43 15.43 -16.54
N GLU A 141 -9.67 15.43 -16.10
CA GLU A 141 -10.55 14.26 -16.11
C GLU A 141 -11.26 14.14 -17.47
N THR A 142 -11.26 12.94 -18.05
CA THR A 142 -12.00 12.65 -19.28
C THR A 142 -13.49 12.43 -18.99
N THR A 143 -14.31 12.38 -20.04
CA THR A 143 -15.73 11.98 -19.90
C THR A 143 -15.83 10.58 -19.27
N PRO A 144 -16.71 10.39 -18.26
CA PRO A 144 -16.91 9.09 -17.62
C PRO A 144 -17.31 7.99 -18.61
N TYR A 145 -16.66 6.83 -18.46
CA TYR A 145 -16.97 5.61 -19.20
C TYR A 145 -17.72 4.63 -18.30
N GLN A 146 -18.81 4.03 -18.82
CA GLN A 146 -19.52 2.96 -18.10
C GLN A 146 -18.70 1.67 -18.15
N LEU A 147 -18.04 1.35 -17.04
CA LEU A 147 -17.23 0.13 -16.94
C LEU A 147 -18.11 -1.13 -16.80
N PHE A 148 -19.22 -1.03 -16.09
CA PHE A 148 -20.27 -2.03 -16.05
C PHE A 148 -21.46 -1.60 -16.91
N ASN A 149 -21.81 -2.40 -17.93
CA ASN A 149 -22.83 -2.09 -18.95
C ASN A 149 -24.28 -2.39 -18.52
N LYS A 150 -24.51 -2.90 -17.33
CA LYS A 150 -25.79 -3.30 -16.73
C LYS A 150 -26.54 -4.48 -17.40
N ASN A 151 -25.98 -5.07 -18.44
CA ASN A 151 -26.65 -6.14 -19.20
C ASN A 151 -25.97 -7.50 -19.09
N ASN A 152 -24.64 -7.51 -19.00
CA ASN A 152 -23.83 -8.73 -19.00
C ASN A 152 -22.40 -8.45 -18.51
N LEU A 153 -21.56 -9.49 -18.51
CA LEU A 153 -20.16 -9.41 -18.10
C LEU A 153 -19.19 -9.03 -19.23
N ASN A 154 -19.67 -8.51 -20.38
CA ASN A 154 -18.76 -8.08 -21.43
C ASN A 154 -17.81 -6.98 -20.94
N GLY A 155 -16.51 -7.16 -21.17
CA GLY A 155 -15.46 -6.28 -20.65
C GLY A 155 -14.92 -6.69 -19.29
N TRP A 156 -15.32 -7.89 -18.83
CA TRP A 156 -14.86 -8.48 -17.57
C TRP A 156 -14.56 -9.97 -17.74
N HIS A 157 -13.59 -10.48 -16.99
CA HIS A 157 -13.26 -11.90 -16.88
C HIS A 157 -13.00 -12.27 -15.42
N VAL A 158 -12.99 -13.56 -15.10
CA VAL A 158 -12.69 -14.07 -13.75
C VAL A 158 -11.28 -14.60 -13.66
N ASP A 159 -10.71 -14.57 -12.46
CA ASP A 159 -9.36 -15.06 -12.16
C ASP A 159 -9.29 -16.57 -11.97
N ARG A 160 -10.43 -17.27 -11.91
CA ARG A 160 -10.56 -18.71 -11.63
C ARG A 160 -11.52 -19.40 -12.61
N TYR A 161 -11.51 -20.71 -12.57
CA TYR A 161 -12.31 -21.52 -13.51
C TYR A 161 -13.84 -21.44 -13.28
N THR A 162 -14.29 -21.20 -12.03
CA THR A 162 -15.72 -21.14 -11.70
C THR A 162 -16.14 -19.70 -11.50
N ASN A 163 -17.06 -19.24 -12.33
CA ASN A 163 -17.63 -17.90 -12.26
C ASN A 163 -18.98 -17.94 -11.53
N GLN A 164 -19.08 -17.28 -10.38
CA GLN A 164 -20.33 -17.08 -9.64
C GLN A 164 -21.02 -15.75 -9.97
N TRP A 165 -20.32 -14.83 -10.68
CA TRP A 165 -20.86 -13.53 -11.03
C TRP A 165 -21.98 -13.64 -12.06
N LEU A 166 -23.06 -12.90 -11.84
CA LEU A 166 -24.21 -12.82 -12.72
C LEU A 166 -24.76 -11.40 -12.79
N VAL A 167 -25.55 -11.11 -13.82
CA VAL A 167 -26.24 -9.84 -13.99
C VAL A 167 -27.74 -10.09 -14.04
N GLU A 168 -28.46 -9.52 -13.09
CA GLU A 168 -29.92 -9.57 -12.99
C GLU A 168 -30.48 -8.18 -12.71
N ASP A 169 -31.51 -7.77 -13.42
CA ASP A 169 -32.19 -6.48 -13.25
C ASP A 169 -31.24 -5.27 -13.30
N GLY A 170 -30.17 -5.34 -14.11
CA GLY A 170 -29.16 -4.29 -14.21
C GLY A 170 -28.20 -4.22 -13.03
N ILE A 171 -28.18 -5.23 -12.16
CA ILE A 171 -27.31 -5.36 -11.00
C ILE A 171 -26.30 -6.49 -11.26
N LEU A 172 -25.03 -6.20 -11.05
CA LEU A 172 -23.94 -7.17 -11.03
C LEU A 172 -23.85 -7.78 -9.63
N ARG A 173 -23.88 -9.11 -9.53
CA ARG A 173 -23.95 -9.83 -8.25
C ARG A 173 -22.90 -10.94 -8.15
N SER A 174 -22.25 -11.02 -7.00
CA SER A 174 -21.60 -12.23 -6.51
C SER A 174 -22.42 -12.75 -5.32
N PRO A 175 -23.23 -13.79 -5.50
CA PRO A 175 -24.15 -14.26 -4.45
C PRO A 175 -23.45 -15.07 -3.35
N MET A 176 -22.20 -15.45 -3.55
CA MET A 176 -21.39 -16.25 -2.65
C MET A 176 -19.90 -16.00 -2.90
N SER A 177 -19.05 -16.48 -1.99
CA SER A 177 -17.60 -16.52 -2.19
C SER A 177 -17.23 -17.35 -3.43
N GLY A 178 -16.30 -16.84 -4.25
CA GLY A 178 -15.87 -17.50 -5.50
C GLY A 178 -14.69 -16.78 -6.16
N ALA A 179 -14.78 -16.54 -7.47
CA ALA A 179 -13.76 -15.88 -8.26
C ALA A 179 -13.80 -14.35 -8.13
N ASN A 180 -12.66 -13.69 -8.24
CA ASN A 180 -12.58 -12.25 -8.42
C ASN A 180 -12.97 -11.88 -9.86
N LEU A 181 -13.55 -10.69 -10.06
CA LEU A 181 -13.96 -10.19 -11.36
C LEU A 181 -13.05 -9.04 -11.79
N ILE A 182 -12.41 -9.19 -12.94
CA ILE A 182 -11.33 -8.32 -13.42
C ILE A 182 -11.78 -7.64 -14.70
N SER A 183 -11.61 -6.30 -14.80
CA SER A 183 -11.90 -5.56 -16.02
C SER A 183 -10.86 -5.85 -17.12
N ASP A 184 -11.31 -6.00 -18.38
CA ASP A 184 -10.40 -6.15 -19.53
C ASP A 184 -9.61 -4.87 -19.81
N LYS A 185 -10.25 -3.71 -19.57
CA LYS A 185 -9.58 -2.42 -19.69
C LYS A 185 -8.68 -2.14 -18.51
N LYS A 186 -7.52 -1.54 -18.80
CA LYS A 186 -6.52 -1.11 -17.81
C LYS A 186 -6.45 0.41 -17.77
N PHE A 187 -6.19 0.94 -16.58
CA PHE A 187 -6.14 2.37 -16.30
C PHE A 187 -4.86 2.69 -15.52
N LYS A 188 -4.34 3.91 -15.68
CA LYS A 188 -3.18 4.40 -14.94
C LYS A 188 -3.65 5.32 -13.81
N ASP A 189 -4.08 6.51 -14.15
CA ASP A 189 -4.63 7.50 -13.23
C ASP A 189 -6.10 7.72 -13.59
N PHE A 190 -6.97 7.73 -12.59
CA PHE A 190 -8.40 7.73 -12.85
C PHE A 190 -9.23 8.20 -11.65
N LYS A 191 -10.47 8.57 -11.95
CA LYS A 191 -11.55 8.65 -10.97
C LYS A 191 -12.53 7.53 -11.22
N LEU A 192 -12.81 6.74 -10.19
CA LEU A 192 -13.72 5.61 -10.19
C LEU A 192 -14.93 5.93 -9.31
N VAL A 193 -16.14 5.73 -9.84
CA VAL A 193 -17.38 5.84 -9.07
C VAL A 193 -18.07 4.49 -9.04
N VAL A 194 -18.33 3.98 -7.85
CA VAL A 194 -18.95 2.68 -7.64
C VAL A 194 -20.10 2.80 -6.65
N GLU A 195 -21.27 2.27 -7.03
CA GLU A 195 -22.37 2.06 -6.11
C GLU A 195 -22.56 0.56 -5.85
N PHE A 196 -22.52 0.19 -4.59
CA PHE A 196 -22.56 -1.21 -4.15
C PHE A 196 -23.38 -1.37 -2.88
N ARG A 197 -23.75 -2.61 -2.59
CA ARG A 197 -24.29 -3.00 -1.28
C ARG A 197 -23.83 -4.40 -0.91
N ILE A 198 -23.78 -4.67 0.40
CA ILE A 198 -23.45 -5.97 0.97
C ILE A 198 -24.49 -6.35 2.03
N PRO A 199 -24.77 -7.63 2.23
CA PRO A 199 -25.56 -8.10 3.38
C PRO A 199 -24.75 -8.01 4.67
N GLU A 200 -25.44 -8.25 5.80
CA GLU A 200 -24.84 -8.28 7.14
C GLU A 200 -23.69 -9.29 7.20
N GLY A 201 -22.57 -8.87 7.82
CA GLY A 201 -21.37 -9.66 8.01
C GLY A 201 -20.56 -9.94 6.73
N SER A 202 -20.93 -9.37 5.58
CA SER A 202 -20.23 -9.61 4.33
C SER A 202 -18.98 -8.73 4.19
N ASN A 203 -18.06 -9.20 3.33
CA ASN A 203 -16.79 -8.58 3.01
C ASN A 203 -16.53 -8.69 1.49
N SER A 204 -15.97 -7.65 0.91
CA SER A 204 -15.52 -7.54 -0.48
C SER A 204 -14.47 -6.42 -0.57
N GLY A 205 -13.97 -6.13 -1.76
CA GLY A 205 -13.00 -5.06 -2.01
C GLY A 205 -13.00 -4.60 -3.47
N ILE A 206 -12.46 -3.42 -3.69
CA ILE A 206 -12.20 -2.87 -5.02
C ILE A 206 -10.71 -2.65 -5.15
N PHE A 207 -10.04 -3.42 -6.00
CA PHE A 207 -8.62 -3.26 -6.26
C PHE A 207 -8.38 -2.25 -7.38
N LEU A 208 -7.81 -1.12 -7.02
CA LEU A 208 -7.40 -0.07 -7.94
C LEU A 208 -6.14 -0.54 -8.69
N ARG A 209 -6.19 -0.53 -10.02
CA ARG A 209 -5.14 -1.11 -10.89
C ARG A 209 -4.84 -2.59 -10.61
N GLY A 210 -5.75 -3.30 -9.94
CA GLY A 210 -5.53 -4.67 -9.48
C GLY A 210 -4.49 -4.80 -8.36
N ARG A 211 -4.11 -3.72 -7.69
CA ARG A 211 -2.98 -3.68 -6.74
C ARG A 211 -3.32 -3.10 -5.37
N TYR A 212 -4.23 -2.14 -5.29
CA TYR A 212 -4.56 -1.43 -4.05
C TYR A 212 -6.01 -1.66 -3.70
N GLU A 213 -6.27 -2.40 -2.66
CA GLU A 213 -7.61 -2.72 -2.20
C GLU A 213 -8.22 -1.56 -1.40
N VAL A 214 -9.36 -1.06 -1.87
CA VAL A 214 -10.27 -0.24 -1.07
C VAL A 214 -11.34 -1.17 -0.49
N GLN A 215 -11.36 -1.27 0.82
CA GLN A 215 -12.15 -2.26 1.54
C GLN A 215 -13.66 -1.97 1.49
N ILE A 216 -14.43 -3.02 1.27
CA ILE A 216 -15.88 -3.06 1.44
C ILE A 216 -16.18 -4.02 2.58
N ALA A 217 -16.68 -3.52 3.72
CA ALA A 217 -16.99 -4.34 4.90
C ALA A 217 -18.24 -3.83 5.59
N ASP A 218 -18.96 -4.74 6.26
CA ASP A 218 -20.10 -4.40 7.11
C ASP A 218 -19.61 -4.01 8.51
N ASN A 219 -19.32 -2.73 8.68
CA ASN A 219 -18.88 -2.17 9.96
C ASN A 219 -19.56 -0.84 10.31
N TYR A 220 -20.83 -0.69 9.88
CA TYR A 220 -21.65 0.47 10.27
C TYR A 220 -21.67 0.67 11.79
N GLY A 221 -21.39 1.90 12.24
CA GLY A 221 -21.37 2.26 13.65
C GLY A 221 -20.16 1.75 14.45
N LEU A 222 -19.23 1.02 13.85
CA LEU A 222 -17.98 0.60 14.48
C LEU A 222 -16.89 1.69 14.36
N PRO A 223 -15.84 1.65 15.18
CA PRO A 223 -14.64 2.47 14.99
C PRO A 223 -14.04 2.29 13.59
N VAL A 224 -13.29 3.28 13.12
CA VAL A 224 -12.52 3.20 11.89
C VAL A 224 -11.34 2.22 12.03
N SER A 225 -10.89 1.68 10.91
CA SER A 225 -9.67 0.88 10.81
C SER A 225 -9.25 0.83 9.34
N ASP A 226 -7.98 0.63 9.09
CA ASP A 226 -7.41 0.42 7.76
C ASP A 226 -7.85 -0.89 7.08
N ILE A 227 -8.45 -1.82 7.84
CA ILE A 227 -9.03 -3.08 7.34
C ILE A 227 -10.57 -3.06 7.29
N TYR A 228 -11.20 -1.91 7.50
CA TYR A 228 -12.64 -1.72 7.48
C TYR A 228 -13.10 -0.84 6.32
N PHE A 229 -14.41 -0.62 6.21
CA PHE A 229 -15.08 0.14 5.16
C PHE A 229 -14.32 1.42 4.76
N GLY A 230 -13.92 1.49 3.49
CA GLY A 230 -13.23 2.64 2.89
C GLY A 230 -11.75 2.75 3.23
N GLY A 231 -11.18 1.86 4.06
CA GLY A 231 -9.73 1.79 4.26
C GLY A 231 -9.00 1.30 3.01
N VAL A 232 -7.76 1.74 2.81
CA VAL A 232 -6.84 1.05 1.90
C VAL A 232 -6.17 -0.06 2.70
N TYR A 233 -6.53 -1.29 2.39
CA TYR A 233 -6.35 -2.46 3.25
C TYR A 233 -4.95 -2.60 3.84
N GLY A 234 -4.88 -2.51 5.17
CA GLY A 234 -3.64 -2.62 5.93
C GLY A 234 -2.66 -1.44 5.82
N PHE A 235 -3.07 -0.32 5.20
CA PHE A 235 -2.21 0.85 5.01
C PHE A 235 -2.83 2.18 5.46
N LEU A 236 -4.06 2.49 5.03
CA LEU A 236 -4.65 3.80 5.27
C LEU A 236 -6.01 3.66 5.97
N GLU A 237 -6.10 4.22 7.16
CA GLU A 237 -7.33 4.31 7.93
C GLU A 237 -8.18 5.50 7.47
N PRO A 238 -9.52 5.35 7.30
CA PRO A 238 -10.42 6.46 7.08
C PRO A 238 -10.43 7.43 8.28
N ASN A 239 -10.63 8.72 8.02
CA ASN A 239 -10.74 9.72 9.08
C ASN A 239 -12.10 9.68 9.85
N GLU A 240 -13.11 9.08 9.23
CA GLU A 240 -14.43 8.82 9.87
C GLU A 240 -15.10 7.57 9.25
N ASN A 241 -15.98 6.93 10.00
CA ASN A 241 -16.82 5.86 9.47
C ASN A 241 -18.04 6.47 8.75
N ALA A 242 -18.06 6.41 7.43
CA ALA A 242 -19.14 6.87 6.58
C ALA A 242 -20.03 5.71 6.06
N ALA A 243 -19.87 4.49 6.58
CA ALA A 243 -20.69 3.34 6.21
C ALA A 243 -22.18 3.58 6.54
N LYS A 244 -23.06 2.97 5.73
CA LYS A 244 -24.48 2.83 6.02
C LYS A 244 -24.76 1.40 6.49
N PRO A 245 -25.91 1.13 7.10
CA PRO A 245 -26.33 -0.21 7.47
C PRO A 245 -26.24 -1.22 6.32
N ALA A 246 -25.97 -2.48 6.64
CA ALA A 246 -26.01 -3.59 5.67
C ALA A 246 -27.30 -3.61 4.85
N GLY A 247 -27.20 -3.96 3.57
CA GLY A 247 -28.31 -3.96 2.61
C GLY A 247 -28.63 -2.59 1.99
N GLU A 248 -28.15 -1.49 2.54
CA GLU A 248 -28.30 -0.17 1.93
C GLU A 248 -27.25 0.06 0.82
N TRP A 249 -27.66 0.83 -0.21
CA TRP A 249 -26.74 1.23 -1.27
C TRP A 249 -25.74 2.26 -0.76
N GLN A 250 -24.47 1.94 -0.97
CA GLN A 250 -23.30 2.73 -0.62
C GLN A 250 -22.63 3.23 -1.89
N LYS A 251 -21.91 4.35 -1.81
CA LYS A 251 -21.22 4.93 -2.95
C LYS A 251 -19.78 5.27 -2.56
N TYR A 252 -18.83 4.80 -3.36
CA TYR A 252 -17.47 5.30 -3.39
C TYR A 252 -17.24 6.20 -4.60
N GLU A 253 -16.50 7.28 -4.40
CA GLU A 253 -15.86 8.09 -5.43
C GLU A 253 -14.36 8.11 -5.10
N ILE A 254 -13.56 7.44 -5.92
CA ILE A 254 -12.14 7.20 -5.66
C ILE A 254 -11.31 7.85 -6.75
N THR A 255 -10.40 8.75 -6.38
CA THR A 255 -9.40 9.31 -7.29
C THR A 255 -8.05 8.73 -6.97
N LEU A 256 -7.38 8.13 -7.97
CA LEU A 256 -6.03 7.59 -7.87
C LEU A 256 -5.14 8.28 -8.90
N ILE A 257 -4.07 8.94 -8.45
CA ILE A 257 -3.02 9.55 -9.28
C ILE A 257 -1.67 9.10 -8.74
N GLY A 258 -0.91 8.35 -9.52
CA GLY A 258 0.26 7.64 -9.02
C GLY A 258 -0.13 6.70 -7.87
N ARG A 259 0.39 6.93 -6.66
CA ARG A 259 -0.05 6.27 -5.42
C ARG A 259 -0.92 7.17 -4.53
N ARG A 260 -1.19 8.39 -4.94
CA ARG A 260 -2.03 9.30 -4.14
C ARG A 260 -3.50 8.98 -4.36
N VAL A 261 -4.20 8.75 -3.25
CA VAL A 261 -5.61 8.37 -3.27
C VAL A 261 -6.47 9.35 -2.47
N THR A 262 -7.59 9.71 -3.06
CA THR A 262 -8.70 10.39 -2.36
C THR A 262 -9.93 9.51 -2.45
N ILE A 263 -10.56 9.23 -1.32
CA ILE A 263 -11.77 8.40 -1.23
C ILE A 263 -12.89 9.22 -0.59
N MET A 264 -13.97 9.38 -1.33
CA MET A 264 -15.25 9.84 -0.80
C MET A 264 -16.19 8.64 -0.65
N ALA A 265 -16.77 8.47 0.52
CA ALA A 265 -17.77 7.44 0.80
C ALA A 265 -19.07 8.12 1.25
N ASN A 266 -20.18 7.82 0.54
CA ASN A 266 -21.51 8.34 0.85
C ASN A 266 -21.55 9.87 0.99
N GLY A 267 -20.77 10.59 0.17
CA GLY A 267 -20.70 12.06 0.16
C GLY A 267 -19.73 12.68 1.17
N LYS A 268 -18.99 11.88 1.93
CA LYS A 268 -17.96 12.34 2.87
C LYS A 268 -16.57 11.96 2.38
N THR A 269 -15.62 12.87 2.45
CA THR A 269 -14.22 12.57 2.16
C THR A 269 -13.58 11.87 3.35
N ILE A 270 -13.34 10.57 3.24
CA ILE A 270 -12.83 9.73 4.33
C ILE A 270 -11.31 9.50 4.26
N ILE A 271 -10.73 9.59 3.08
CA ILE A 271 -9.27 9.64 2.85
C ILE A 271 -9.04 10.79 1.87
N ASN A 272 -8.13 11.71 2.19
CA ASN A 272 -7.87 12.88 1.36
C ASN A 272 -6.40 12.95 0.97
N ASP A 273 -6.12 12.74 -0.31
CA ASP A 273 -4.81 12.90 -0.95
C ASP A 273 -3.67 12.21 -0.17
N GLN A 274 -3.90 10.96 0.26
CA GLN A 274 -2.92 10.15 0.99
C GLN A 274 -2.08 9.30 0.03
N ASN A 275 -0.82 9.10 0.38
CA ASN A 275 0.06 8.22 -0.39
C ASN A 275 -0.09 6.77 0.09
N ILE A 276 -0.44 5.86 -0.84
CA ILE A 276 -0.46 4.43 -0.56
C ILE A 276 1.00 3.94 -0.57
N PRO A 277 1.48 3.30 0.50
CA PRO A 277 2.89 2.88 0.57
C PRO A 277 3.31 1.89 -0.52
N GLY A 278 2.44 0.94 -0.86
CA GLY A 278 2.69 -0.11 -1.85
C GLY A 278 1.47 -0.96 -2.13
N ILE A 279 1.65 -2.09 -2.82
CA ILE A 279 0.56 -3.02 -3.13
C ILE A 279 -0.04 -3.61 -1.85
N THR A 280 -1.35 -3.82 -1.85
CA THR A 280 -2.04 -4.55 -0.77
C THR A 280 -1.98 -6.07 -0.99
N GLY A 281 -2.24 -6.87 0.03
CA GLY A 281 -2.43 -8.31 -0.13
C GLY A 281 -3.53 -8.61 -1.15
N GLY A 282 -3.39 -9.70 -1.90
CA GLY A 282 -4.33 -10.06 -2.97
C GLY A 282 -4.12 -9.31 -4.29
N ALA A 283 -3.07 -8.51 -4.41
CA ALA A 283 -2.71 -7.84 -5.66
C ALA A 283 -2.49 -8.84 -6.80
N LEU A 284 -2.77 -8.42 -8.04
CA LEU A 284 -2.56 -9.25 -9.23
C LEU A 284 -1.08 -9.32 -9.65
N ASP A 285 -0.34 -8.27 -9.41
CA ASP A 285 1.09 -8.15 -9.73
C ASP A 285 1.75 -7.03 -8.92
N SER A 286 3.09 -6.94 -8.97
CA SER A 286 3.89 -5.90 -8.32
C SER A 286 4.29 -4.75 -9.27
N LYS A 287 3.68 -4.62 -10.45
CA LYS A 287 4.08 -3.66 -11.49
C LYS A 287 3.41 -2.29 -11.30
N GLU A 288 3.65 -1.64 -10.19
CA GLU A 288 2.95 -0.41 -9.79
C GLU A 288 3.05 0.74 -10.81
N GLY A 289 4.12 0.82 -11.60
CA GLY A 289 4.32 1.82 -12.66
C GLY A 289 3.43 1.65 -13.89
N GLU A 290 2.84 0.45 -14.08
CA GLU A 290 2.02 0.13 -15.24
C GLU A 290 0.53 0.40 -15.01
N SER A 291 -0.20 0.61 -16.12
CA SER A 291 -1.67 0.58 -16.08
C SER A 291 -2.17 -0.79 -15.63
N GLY A 292 -3.21 -0.82 -14.82
CA GLY A 292 -3.81 -2.06 -14.34
C GLY A 292 -5.34 -2.04 -14.38
N PRO A 293 -5.99 -3.20 -14.25
CA PRO A 293 -7.44 -3.33 -14.27
C PRO A 293 -8.09 -2.86 -12.97
N VAL A 294 -9.39 -2.63 -12.99
CA VAL A 294 -10.21 -2.66 -11.79
C VAL A 294 -10.56 -4.11 -11.50
N MET A 295 -10.32 -4.56 -10.26
CA MET A 295 -10.75 -5.89 -9.83
C MET A 295 -11.77 -5.74 -8.69
N LEU A 296 -12.84 -6.50 -8.77
CA LEU A 296 -13.86 -6.62 -7.73
C LEU A 296 -13.62 -7.94 -6.99
N GLN A 297 -13.46 -7.87 -5.69
CA GLN A 297 -13.21 -9.03 -4.87
C GLN A 297 -14.49 -9.86 -4.73
N GLY A 298 -14.42 -11.13 -5.10
CA GLY A 298 -15.53 -12.07 -5.08
C GLY A 298 -15.29 -13.29 -4.18
N ASP A 299 -14.10 -13.40 -3.59
CA ASP A 299 -13.71 -14.61 -2.86
C ASP A 299 -13.99 -14.54 -1.35
N HIS A 300 -14.60 -13.47 -0.86
CA HIS A 300 -14.92 -13.32 0.57
C HIS A 300 -16.40 -13.47 0.89
N GLY A 301 -17.30 -12.76 0.23
CA GLY A 301 -18.72 -12.82 0.55
C GLY A 301 -19.63 -12.27 -0.53
N PRO A 302 -20.96 -12.31 -0.30
CA PRO A 302 -21.91 -11.72 -1.24
C PRO A 302 -21.73 -10.21 -1.38
N VAL A 303 -21.81 -9.72 -2.62
CA VAL A 303 -21.76 -8.28 -2.93
C VAL A 303 -22.56 -7.98 -4.19
N GLU A 304 -23.14 -6.80 -4.25
CA GLU A 304 -23.86 -6.30 -5.42
C GLU A 304 -23.34 -4.93 -5.85
N PHE A 305 -23.27 -4.72 -7.17
CA PHE A 305 -22.88 -3.45 -7.78
C PHE A 305 -23.97 -3.02 -8.79
N LYS A 306 -24.46 -1.78 -8.66
CA LYS A 306 -25.45 -1.26 -9.63
C LYS A 306 -24.86 -0.22 -10.58
N GLN A 307 -23.70 0.35 -10.25
CA GLN A 307 -23.00 1.29 -11.10
C GLN A 307 -21.49 1.18 -10.90
N ILE A 308 -20.77 1.13 -12.01
CA ILE A 308 -19.30 1.23 -12.03
C ILE A 308 -18.95 2.12 -13.23
N THR A 309 -18.48 3.34 -12.95
CA THR A 309 -18.04 4.30 -13.98
C THR A 309 -16.62 4.75 -13.67
N ILE A 310 -15.84 5.00 -14.71
CA ILE A 310 -14.45 5.43 -14.59
C ILE A 310 -14.13 6.54 -15.59
N SER A 311 -13.37 7.53 -15.16
CA SER A 311 -12.80 8.59 -16.00
C SER A 311 -11.30 8.49 -15.91
N SER A 312 -10.59 8.45 -17.03
CA SER A 312 -9.13 8.57 -17.01
C SER A 312 -8.73 9.99 -16.64
N ILE A 313 -7.62 10.10 -15.92
CA ILE A 313 -7.00 11.38 -15.58
C ILE A 313 -5.68 11.48 -16.32
N SER A 314 -5.44 12.63 -16.95
CA SER A 314 -4.21 12.95 -17.64
C SER A 314 -3.70 14.31 -17.20
N GLY A 315 -2.43 14.59 -17.44
CA GLY A 315 -1.80 15.86 -17.10
C GLY A 315 -0.32 15.82 -17.45
N SER A 316 0.39 16.94 -17.30
CA SER A 316 1.84 16.91 -17.37
C SER A 316 2.40 16.32 -16.06
N SER A 317 3.42 15.47 -16.16
CA SER A 317 4.15 15.02 -14.99
C SER A 317 4.97 16.17 -14.41
N SER A 318 4.93 16.39 -13.10
CA SER A 318 5.96 17.20 -12.43
C SER A 318 7.26 16.38 -12.42
N GLU A 319 8.31 16.88 -13.00
CA GLU A 319 9.66 16.41 -12.69
C GLU A 319 9.95 16.80 -11.23
N ASN A 320 10.24 15.82 -10.39
CA ASN A 320 10.71 16.05 -9.02
C ASN A 320 12.18 16.45 -9.03
#